data_452373124c54efbed8dd2a523bfb4cb2
#
_entry.id   452373124c54efbed8dd2a523bfb4cb2
#
_cell.length_a   1.000
_cell.length_b   1.000
_cell.length_c   1.000
_cell.angle_alpha   90.00
_cell.angle_beta   90.00
_cell.angle_gamma   90.00
#
_symmetry.space_group_name_H-M   'P 1'
#
loop_
_entity.id
_entity.type
_entity.pdbx_description
1 polymer ?
#
loop_
_entity_poly.entity_id
_entity_poly.type
_entity_poly.pdbx_seq_one_letter_code
_entity_poly.pdbx_strand_id
1 'polypeptide(L)'
;MTPTVTSTSIDDDRPLLELLATAPDAERFAFVTDGEGAVGWGVAARIAVGTGPDRFARARDGLRAFSGSDEVVAFASFTFDEDEDGSVLVVPRTMLLRRDGETRRITVGGTDDGGGGEADEGADAAPLPDRTPLDRPRYAGSTVRDDVWLDTVAGAVDAIDTGSLEKVVLARDLHLWSRTPFDVDRLLLDLAGRFPACHTFRVDG
;
A
#
# COMPACT_ATOMS: atom_id res chain seq x y z
N MET A 1 19.76 11.93 16.00
CA MET A 1 18.87 11.44 17.08
C MET A 1 18.11 10.25 16.55
N THR A 2 18.06 9.16 17.31
CA THR A 2 17.26 7.99 16.93
C THR A 2 15.80 8.23 17.29
N PRO A 3 14.83 8.02 16.40
CA PRO A 3 13.43 8.22 16.74
C PRO A 3 12.98 7.22 17.84
N THR A 4 12.08 7.67 18.70
CA THR A 4 11.48 6.79 19.70
C THR A 4 10.44 5.91 19.05
N VAL A 5 10.54 4.60 19.26
CA VAL A 5 9.57 3.62 18.77
C VAL A 5 8.87 3.00 19.98
N THR A 6 7.54 3.02 19.97
CA THR A 6 6.72 2.33 20.97
C THR A 6 5.89 1.25 20.29
N SER A 7 5.73 0.10 20.95
CA SER A 7 4.95 -1.02 20.46
C SER A 7 4.04 -1.53 21.57
N THR A 8 2.74 -1.70 21.24
CA THR A 8 1.71 -2.14 22.18
C THR A 8 0.83 -3.18 21.50
N SER A 9 0.56 -4.30 22.15
CA SER A 9 -0.44 -5.26 21.69
C SER A 9 -1.83 -4.66 21.82
N ILE A 10 -2.67 -4.89 20.79
CA ILE A 10 -4.07 -4.47 20.80
C ILE A 10 -4.96 -5.70 20.55
N ASP A 11 -6.07 -5.78 21.30
CA ASP A 11 -7.08 -6.82 21.17
C ASP A 11 -8.20 -6.29 20.25
N ASP A 12 -7.98 -6.39 18.94
CA ASP A 12 -8.92 -5.93 17.92
C ASP A 12 -8.89 -6.89 16.72
N ASP A 13 -9.98 -7.63 16.54
CA ASP A 13 -10.11 -8.68 15.51
C ASP A 13 -10.60 -8.15 14.16
N ARG A 14 -10.92 -6.85 14.06
CA ARG A 14 -11.38 -6.26 12.80
C ARG A 14 -10.31 -6.39 11.73
N PRO A 15 -10.70 -6.48 10.44
CA PRO A 15 -9.75 -6.46 9.33
C PRO A 15 -8.83 -5.21 9.39
N LEU A 16 -7.53 -5.38 9.13
CA LEU A 16 -6.57 -4.26 9.16
C LEU A 16 -6.98 -3.09 8.26
N LEU A 17 -7.56 -3.38 7.10
CA LEU A 17 -8.04 -2.34 6.16
C LEU A 17 -9.25 -1.58 6.70
N GLU A 18 -10.09 -2.22 7.53
CA GLU A 18 -11.19 -1.55 8.22
C GLU A 18 -10.66 -0.58 9.29
N LEU A 19 -9.66 -1.02 10.06
CA LEU A 19 -8.97 -0.17 11.01
C LEU A 19 -8.29 1.01 10.32
N LEU A 20 -7.67 0.79 9.17
CA LEU A 20 -7.08 1.86 8.36
C LEU A 20 -8.14 2.87 7.86
N ALA A 21 -9.30 2.40 7.42
CA ALA A 21 -10.38 3.26 6.93
C ALA A 21 -10.94 4.20 8.00
N THR A 22 -10.85 3.82 9.28
CA THR A 22 -11.26 4.65 10.43
C THR A 22 -10.12 5.50 10.99
N ALA A 23 -8.89 5.37 10.45
CA ALA A 23 -7.75 6.18 10.87
C ALA A 23 -7.94 7.68 10.52
N PRO A 24 -7.26 8.60 11.23
CA PRO A 24 -7.29 10.03 10.94
C PRO A 24 -7.00 10.34 9.46
N ASP A 25 -7.51 11.49 8.97
CA ASP A 25 -7.25 11.95 7.61
C ASP A 25 -5.77 12.29 7.43
N ALA A 26 -5.03 11.37 6.84
CA ALA A 26 -3.61 11.43 6.61
C ALA A 26 -3.25 10.51 5.43
N GLU A 27 -2.02 10.57 4.96
CA GLU A 27 -1.49 9.58 4.01
C GLU A 27 -1.61 8.17 4.60
N ARG A 28 -2.08 7.23 3.80
CA ARG A 28 -2.39 5.86 4.24
C ARG A 28 -1.60 4.84 3.46
N PHE A 29 -1.19 3.80 4.16
CA PHE A 29 -0.36 2.73 3.62
C PHE A 29 -0.95 1.38 4.03
N ALA A 30 -0.92 0.42 3.13
CA ALA A 30 -1.38 -0.94 3.39
C ALA A 30 -0.58 -1.96 2.60
N PHE A 31 -0.33 -3.10 3.19
CA PHE A 31 0.13 -4.31 2.54
C PHE A 31 -0.41 -5.50 3.33
N VAL A 32 -1.48 -6.09 2.84
CA VAL A 32 -2.19 -7.17 3.53
C VAL A 32 -2.44 -8.35 2.60
N THR A 33 -2.43 -9.54 3.16
CA THR A 33 -2.80 -10.79 2.49
C THR A 33 -3.35 -11.76 3.53
N ASP A 34 -4.44 -12.43 3.23
CA ASP A 34 -5.09 -13.42 4.10
C ASP A 34 -5.36 -12.89 5.54
N GLY A 35 -5.73 -11.63 5.65
CA GLY A 35 -6.02 -10.96 6.92
C GLY A 35 -4.79 -10.50 7.71
N GLU A 36 -3.59 -10.87 7.29
CA GLU A 36 -2.32 -10.50 7.92
C GLU A 36 -1.58 -9.42 7.13
N GLY A 37 -0.56 -8.83 7.73
CA GLY A 37 0.28 -7.81 7.13
C GLY A 37 0.34 -6.52 7.94
N ALA A 38 0.51 -5.39 7.25
CA ALA A 38 0.66 -4.10 7.90
C ALA A 38 -0.22 -3.03 7.24
N VAL A 39 -0.75 -2.14 8.06
CA VAL A 39 -1.34 -0.87 7.62
C VAL A 39 -0.72 0.27 8.43
N GLY A 40 -0.73 1.48 7.87
CA GLY A 40 -0.18 2.64 8.58
C GLY A 40 -0.74 3.96 8.07
N TRP A 41 -0.60 5.00 8.86
CA TRP A 41 -1.03 6.36 8.51
C TRP A 41 -0.10 7.43 9.08
N GLY A 42 -0.15 8.60 8.44
CA GLY A 42 0.80 9.68 8.70
C GLY A 42 2.23 9.29 8.32
N VAL A 43 3.11 10.24 8.22
CA VAL A 43 4.50 10.02 7.83
C VAL A 43 5.45 10.43 8.96
N ALA A 44 6.24 9.49 9.46
CA ALA A 44 7.35 9.75 10.36
C ALA A 44 8.62 10.07 9.56
N ALA A 45 8.84 9.35 8.45
CA ALA A 45 9.96 9.64 7.55
C ALA A 45 9.61 9.22 6.12
N ARG A 46 10.08 10.04 5.17
CA ARG A 46 10.08 9.73 3.74
C ARG A 46 11.51 9.80 3.22
N ILE A 47 12.00 8.72 2.66
CA ILE A 47 13.38 8.57 2.21
C ILE A 47 13.36 8.36 0.71
N ALA A 48 13.88 9.34 -0.02
CA ALA A 48 14.16 9.17 -1.44
C ALA A 48 15.34 8.19 -1.58
N VAL A 49 15.11 7.10 -2.27
CA VAL A 49 16.10 6.03 -2.40
C VAL A 49 17.10 6.34 -3.50
N GLY A 50 16.73 7.19 -4.47
CA GLY A 50 17.54 7.53 -5.64
C GLY A 50 17.60 6.39 -6.66
N THR A 51 18.40 6.60 -7.70
CA THR A 51 18.56 5.70 -8.84
C THR A 51 19.73 4.72 -8.67
N GLY A 52 19.86 3.78 -9.59
CA GLY A 52 20.95 2.84 -9.72
C GLY A 52 20.77 1.51 -8.97
N PRO A 53 21.73 0.57 -9.18
CA PRO A 53 21.61 -0.81 -8.70
C PRO A 53 21.59 -0.93 -7.17
N ASP A 54 22.16 0.05 -6.45
CA ASP A 54 22.23 0.03 -4.98
C ASP A 54 21.00 0.56 -4.28
N ARG A 55 19.92 0.93 -5.03
CA ARG A 55 18.71 1.53 -4.46
C ARG A 55 18.04 0.67 -3.36
N PHE A 56 18.04 -0.65 -3.51
CA PHE A 56 17.49 -1.55 -2.49
C PHE A 56 18.37 -1.60 -1.22
N ALA A 57 19.70 -1.51 -1.39
CA ALA A 57 20.61 -1.44 -0.26
C ALA A 57 20.41 -0.13 0.51
N ARG A 58 20.31 1.01 -0.20
CA ARG A 58 20.03 2.32 0.41
C ARG A 58 18.68 2.36 1.14
N ALA A 59 17.64 1.76 0.57
CA ALA A 59 16.34 1.65 1.24
C ALA A 59 16.45 0.88 2.56
N ARG A 60 17.12 -0.27 2.55
CA ARG A 60 17.37 -1.07 3.74
C ARG A 60 18.21 -0.33 4.78
N ASP A 61 19.24 0.38 4.36
CA ASP A 61 20.07 1.16 5.27
C ASP A 61 19.31 2.36 5.86
N GLY A 62 18.43 2.99 5.07
CA GLY A 62 17.51 4.03 5.56
C GLY A 62 16.56 3.51 6.64
N LEU A 63 16.03 2.29 6.48
CA LEU A 63 15.16 1.68 7.48
C LEU A 63 15.92 1.36 8.79
N ARG A 64 17.20 0.98 8.70
CA ARG A 64 18.02 0.70 9.89
C ARG A 64 18.16 1.88 10.84
N ALA A 65 17.99 3.10 10.37
CA ALA A 65 18.00 4.29 11.23
C ALA A 65 16.84 4.28 12.25
N PHE A 66 15.79 3.48 12.00
CA PHE A 66 14.62 3.29 12.88
C PHE A 66 14.70 2.01 13.71
N SER A 67 15.79 1.24 13.60
CA SER A 67 15.95 -0.09 14.20
C SER A 67 16.27 -0.05 15.71
N GLY A 68 15.49 0.65 16.50
CA GLY A 68 15.40 0.41 17.93
C GLY A 68 14.43 -0.75 18.26
N SER A 69 13.62 -1.20 17.29
CA SER A 69 12.79 -2.39 17.40
C SER A 69 12.72 -3.06 16.02
N ASP A 70 12.82 -4.39 15.98
CA ASP A 70 12.65 -5.22 14.78
C ASP A 70 11.21 -5.19 14.23
N GLU A 71 10.35 -4.36 14.80
CA GLU A 71 8.92 -4.28 14.49
C GLU A 71 8.56 -3.13 13.54
N VAL A 72 9.46 -2.16 13.30
CA VAL A 72 9.16 -1.05 12.40
C VAL A 72 9.03 -1.55 10.96
N VAL A 73 7.87 -1.29 10.37
CA VAL A 73 7.57 -1.60 8.97
C VAL A 73 7.65 -0.32 8.15
N ALA A 74 8.30 -0.40 7.01
CA ALA A 74 8.27 0.66 6.01
C ALA A 74 7.60 0.18 4.73
N PHE A 75 6.91 1.09 4.07
CA PHE A 75 6.31 0.85 2.76
C PHE A 75 7.25 1.41 1.70
N ALA A 76 7.58 0.59 0.71
CA ALA A 76 8.51 0.98 -0.34
C ALA A 76 7.84 0.85 -1.71
N SER A 77 8.09 1.84 -2.55
CA SER A 77 7.77 1.79 -3.97
C SER A 77 9.04 2.04 -4.77
N PHE A 78 9.31 1.15 -5.72
CA PHE A 78 10.49 1.26 -6.58
C PHE A 78 10.04 1.41 -8.02
N THR A 79 10.71 2.30 -8.76
CA THR A 79 10.57 2.39 -10.21
C THR A 79 10.98 1.07 -10.86
N PHE A 80 10.38 0.73 -11.99
CA PHE A 80 10.77 -0.47 -12.73
C PHE A 80 12.20 -0.33 -13.27
N ASP A 81 12.49 0.80 -13.89
CA ASP A 81 13.81 1.14 -14.36
C ASP A 81 14.65 1.69 -13.21
N GLU A 82 15.87 1.17 -13.06
CA GLU A 82 16.78 1.63 -11.99
C GLU A 82 17.35 3.02 -12.23
N ASP A 83 17.35 3.50 -13.47
CA ASP A 83 17.80 4.82 -13.85
C ASP A 83 16.72 5.91 -13.70
N GLU A 84 15.45 5.51 -13.44
CA GLU A 84 14.38 6.44 -13.18
C GLU A 84 14.30 6.86 -11.71
N ASP A 85 14.09 8.17 -11.49
CA ASP A 85 13.79 8.73 -10.18
C ASP A 85 12.35 8.37 -9.75
N GLY A 86 12.10 8.37 -8.42
CA GLY A 86 10.78 8.13 -7.84
C GLY A 86 10.73 6.95 -6.88
N SER A 87 11.82 6.18 -6.72
CA SER A 87 11.89 5.15 -5.69
C SER A 87 11.87 5.77 -4.29
N VAL A 88 10.96 5.32 -3.45
CA VAL A 88 10.71 5.89 -2.12
C VAL A 88 10.49 4.82 -1.07
N LEU A 89 10.98 5.10 0.13
CA LEU A 89 10.66 4.35 1.35
C LEU A 89 9.93 5.29 2.31
N VAL A 90 8.78 4.85 2.82
CA VAL A 90 7.99 5.61 3.78
C VAL A 90 7.85 4.82 5.07
N VAL A 91 8.19 5.46 6.18
CA VAL A 91 7.92 4.96 7.53
C VAL A 91 6.69 5.68 8.05
N PRO A 92 5.56 5.02 8.25
CA PRO A 92 4.38 5.66 8.83
C PRO A 92 4.62 6.09 10.28
N ARG A 93 3.88 7.10 10.71
CA ARG A 93 3.91 7.55 12.11
C ARG A 93 3.25 6.55 13.04
N THR A 94 2.13 6.00 12.60
CA THR A 94 1.41 4.93 13.31
C THR A 94 1.19 3.77 12.35
N MET A 95 1.39 2.56 12.84
CA MET A 95 1.18 1.32 12.08
C MET A 95 0.46 0.30 12.95
N LEU A 96 -0.30 -0.55 12.30
CA LEU A 96 -0.82 -1.80 12.84
C LEU A 96 -0.17 -2.95 12.06
N LEU A 97 0.47 -3.83 12.79
CA LEU A 97 1.09 -5.04 12.26
C LEU A 97 0.36 -6.25 12.81
N ARG A 98 -0.17 -7.11 11.93
CA ARG A 98 -0.78 -8.39 12.32
C ARG A 98 0.06 -9.53 11.81
N ARG A 99 0.46 -10.42 12.72
CA ARG A 99 1.18 -11.65 12.43
C ARG A 99 0.71 -12.75 13.37
N ASP A 100 0.47 -13.95 12.83
CA ASP A 100 0.01 -15.12 13.59
C ASP A 100 -1.24 -14.81 14.44
N GLY A 101 -2.14 -13.98 13.94
CA GLY A 101 -3.36 -13.54 14.62
C GLY A 101 -3.16 -12.44 15.67
N GLU A 102 -1.94 -12.10 16.04
CA GLU A 102 -1.66 -11.01 16.99
C GLU A 102 -1.55 -9.67 16.29
N THR A 103 -2.24 -8.64 16.82
CA THR A 103 -2.16 -7.28 16.29
C THR A 103 -1.37 -6.40 17.24
N ARG A 104 -0.38 -5.68 16.69
CA ARG A 104 0.45 -4.71 17.43
C ARG A 104 0.31 -3.33 16.81
N ARG A 105 0.16 -2.33 17.68
CA ARG A 105 0.26 -0.91 17.30
C ARG A 105 1.69 -0.46 17.53
N ILE A 106 2.29 0.10 16.50
CA ILE A 106 3.65 0.64 16.52
C ILE A 106 3.55 2.13 16.22
N THR A 107 4.15 2.95 17.06
CA THR A 107 4.19 4.41 16.88
C THR A 107 5.64 4.88 16.83
N VAL A 108 5.96 5.67 15.81
CA VAL A 108 7.27 6.27 15.62
C VAL A 108 7.19 7.75 16.00
N GLY A 109 7.78 8.14 17.14
CA GLY A 109 7.88 9.51 17.59
C GLY A 109 8.91 10.28 16.78
N GLY A 110 8.54 11.50 16.33
CA GLY A 110 9.48 12.45 15.72
C GLY A 110 10.28 13.16 16.78
N THR A 111 11.55 13.45 16.49
CA THR A 111 12.32 14.45 17.19
C THR A 111 11.86 15.84 16.72
N ASP A 112 11.30 16.64 17.62
CA ASP A 112 10.97 18.05 17.41
C ASP A 112 9.98 18.39 16.25
N ASP A 113 8.70 18.10 16.47
CA ASP A 113 7.65 19.02 16.05
C ASP A 113 6.62 19.09 17.15
N GLY A 114 6.48 20.28 17.76
CA GLY A 114 5.59 20.58 18.89
C GLY A 114 4.09 20.51 18.55
N GLY A 115 3.69 19.49 17.80
CA GLY A 115 2.34 19.02 17.59
C GLY A 115 2.15 17.74 18.36
N GLY A 116 2.07 17.83 19.69
CA GLY A 116 1.56 16.78 20.55
C GLY A 116 0.09 16.53 20.21
N GLY A 117 -0.16 15.84 19.12
CA GLY A 117 -1.38 15.08 18.96
C GLY A 117 -1.27 13.98 20.02
N GLU A 118 -2.07 14.06 21.07
CA GLU A 118 -2.29 13.00 22.03
C GLU A 118 -2.38 11.68 21.24
N ALA A 119 -1.59 10.69 21.66
CA ALA A 119 -1.79 9.33 21.21
C ALA A 119 -3.29 9.07 21.43
N ASP A 120 -4.03 8.98 20.35
CA ASP A 120 -5.47 8.69 20.41
C ASP A 120 -5.62 7.33 21.07
N GLU A 121 -5.72 7.36 22.41
CA GLU A 121 -6.01 6.21 23.23
C GLU A 121 -7.46 5.83 22.94
N GLY A 122 -7.62 4.91 21.98
CA GLY A 122 -8.90 4.31 21.67
C GLY A 122 -9.77 5.22 20.81
N ALA A 123 -9.48 5.26 19.52
CA ALA A 123 -10.52 5.53 18.55
C ALA A 123 -11.58 4.42 18.74
N ASP A 124 -12.57 4.73 19.57
CA ASP A 124 -13.79 3.96 19.66
C ASP A 124 -14.28 3.78 18.21
N ALA A 125 -14.34 2.56 17.76
CA ALA A 125 -14.44 2.21 16.35
C ALA A 125 -15.66 2.87 15.72
N ALA A 126 -15.47 4.04 15.14
CA ALA A 126 -16.51 4.63 14.31
C ALA A 126 -16.86 3.60 13.22
N PRO A 127 -18.16 3.30 13.03
CA PRO A 127 -18.54 2.43 11.93
C PRO A 127 -18.04 3.04 10.61
N LEU A 128 -17.62 2.17 9.69
CA LEU A 128 -17.28 2.63 8.35
C LEU A 128 -18.43 3.46 7.79
N PRO A 129 -18.14 4.60 7.16
CA PRO A 129 -19.19 5.40 6.52
C PRO A 129 -19.93 4.57 5.48
N ASP A 130 -21.22 4.86 5.30
CA ASP A 130 -22.03 4.21 4.27
C ASP A 130 -21.34 4.33 2.90
N ARG A 131 -21.45 3.26 2.11
CA ARG A 131 -20.88 3.21 0.76
C ARG A 131 -21.47 4.33 -0.09
N THR A 132 -20.62 5.26 -0.55
CA THR A 132 -21.03 6.25 -1.55
C THR A 132 -21.06 5.59 -2.93
N PRO A 133 -22.21 5.44 -3.59
CA PRO A 133 -22.27 4.89 -4.93
C PRO A 133 -21.48 5.77 -5.90
N LEU A 134 -20.79 5.15 -6.84
CA LEU A 134 -20.16 5.89 -7.94
C LEU A 134 -21.24 6.49 -8.85
N ASP A 135 -21.16 7.81 -9.09
CA ASP A 135 -22.07 8.48 -10.02
C ASP A 135 -21.57 8.32 -11.44
N ARG A 136 -22.37 7.61 -12.26
CA ARG A 136 -22.12 7.39 -13.68
C ARG A 136 -20.72 6.84 -13.97
N PRO A 137 -20.31 5.71 -13.37
CA PRO A 137 -19.03 5.09 -13.72
C PRO A 137 -19.06 4.66 -15.20
N ARG A 138 -17.97 4.94 -15.91
CA ARG A 138 -17.83 4.56 -17.31
C ARG A 138 -16.37 4.25 -17.65
N TYR A 139 -16.21 3.38 -18.62
CA TYR A 139 -14.91 3.14 -19.24
C TYR A 139 -14.50 4.39 -20.01
N ALA A 140 -13.31 4.87 -19.75
CA ALA A 140 -12.75 6.09 -20.32
C ALA A 140 -11.59 5.81 -21.31
N GLY A 141 -11.34 4.54 -21.60
CA GLY A 141 -10.31 4.12 -22.55
C GLY A 141 -9.18 3.31 -21.90
N SER A 142 -8.15 3.14 -22.67
CA SER A 142 -6.89 2.47 -22.35
C SER A 142 -5.80 3.13 -23.19
N THR A 143 -4.55 3.11 -22.75
CA THR A 143 -3.40 3.55 -23.57
C THR A 143 -3.18 2.64 -24.77
N VAL A 144 -3.56 1.37 -24.66
CA VAL A 144 -3.54 0.40 -25.76
C VAL A 144 -4.96 0.20 -26.29
N ARG A 145 -5.18 0.44 -27.56
CA ARG A 145 -6.49 0.22 -28.22
C ARG A 145 -6.89 -1.25 -28.14
N ASP A 146 -8.20 -1.52 -28.07
CA ASP A 146 -8.74 -2.88 -27.89
C ASP A 146 -8.36 -3.82 -29.05
N ASP A 147 -8.36 -3.34 -30.29
CA ASP A 147 -7.97 -4.12 -31.45
C ASP A 147 -6.47 -4.52 -31.39
N VAL A 148 -5.59 -3.57 -31.06
CA VAL A 148 -4.15 -3.82 -30.88
C VAL A 148 -3.90 -4.79 -29.73
N TRP A 149 -4.66 -4.69 -28.65
CA TRP A 149 -4.57 -5.62 -27.53
C TRP A 149 -4.95 -7.05 -27.95
N LEU A 150 -6.05 -7.21 -28.67
CA LEU A 150 -6.47 -8.53 -29.15
C LEU A 150 -5.45 -9.16 -30.11
N ASP A 151 -4.88 -8.38 -31.03
CA ASP A 151 -3.81 -8.84 -31.91
C ASP A 151 -2.55 -9.24 -31.13
N THR A 152 -2.19 -8.49 -30.08
CA THR A 152 -1.06 -8.81 -29.19
C THR A 152 -1.30 -10.15 -28.48
N VAL A 153 -2.50 -10.38 -27.96
CA VAL A 153 -2.86 -11.64 -27.30
C VAL A 153 -2.79 -12.80 -28.30
N ALA A 154 -3.33 -12.64 -29.50
CA ALA A 154 -3.28 -13.66 -30.54
C ALA A 154 -1.83 -14.00 -30.94
N GLY A 155 -0.99 -13.00 -31.16
CA GLY A 155 0.42 -13.20 -31.46
C GLY A 155 1.20 -13.88 -30.32
N ALA A 156 0.84 -13.60 -29.05
CA ALA A 156 1.43 -14.27 -27.89
C ALA A 156 1.05 -15.76 -27.84
N VAL A 157 -0.20 -16.09 -28.12
CA VAL A 157 -0.68 -17.49 -28.22
C VAL A 157 0.06 -18.23 -29.33
N ASP A 158 0.14 -17.66 -30.55
CA ASP A 158 0.87 -18.24 -31.65
C ASP A 158 2.36 -18.49 -31.32
N ALA A 159 2.99 -17.56 -30.58
CA ALA A 159 4.39 -17.73 -30.19
C ALA A 159 4.58 -18.87 -29.16
N ILE A 160 3.59 -19.13 -28.31
CA ILE A 160 3.58 -20.29 -27.40
C ILE A 160 3.35 -21.58 -28.21
N ASP A 161 2.37 -21.60 -29.10
CA ASP A 161 2.01 -22.79 -29.90
C ASP A 161 3.17 -23.21 -30.81
N THR A 162 3.93 -22.26 -31.33
CA THR A 162 5.13 -22.53 -32.18
C THR A 162 6.40 -22.84 -31.33
N GLY A 163 6.31 -22.78 -30.02
CA GLY A 163 7.44 -23.06 -29.12
C GLY A 163 8.49 -21.92 -29.03
N SER A 164 8.16 -20.72 -29.56
CA SER A 164 9.03 -19.54 -29.47
C SER A 164 9.01 -18.93 -28.09
N LEU A 165 7.91 -19.12 -27.35
CA LEU A 165 7.73 -18.74 -25.95
C LEU A 165 7.19 -19.94 -25.18
N GLU A 166 7.66 -20.10 -23.94
CA GLU A 166 7.09 -21.07 -23.00
C GLU A 166 5.94 -20.45 -22.19
N LYS A 167 6.10 -19.17 -21.83
CA LYS A 167 5.14 -18.41 -21.03
C LYS A 167 5.31 -16.93 -21.29
N VAL A 168 4.20 -16.19 -21.27
CA VAL A 168 4.19 -14.72 -21.30
C VAL A 168 3.11 -14.18 -20.36
N VAL A 169 3.39 -13.05 -19.74
CA VAL A 169 2.41 -12.28 -18.97
C VAL A 169 2.16 -10.98 -19.72
N LEU A 170 0.91 -10.75 -20.12
CA LEU A 170 0.49 -9.53 -20.78
C LEU A 170 -0.30 -8.68 -19.79
N ALA A 171 -0.07 -7.37 -19.84
CA ALA A 171 -0.80 -6.40 -19.02
C ALA A 171 -1.22 -5.19 -19.88
N ARG A 172 -2.36 -4.61 -19.53
CA ARG A 172 -2.80 -3.32 -20.05
C ARG A 172 -3.51 -2.53 -18.96
N ASP A 173 -3.57 -1.23 -19.12
CA ASP A 173 -4.36 -0.33 -18.27
C ASP A 173 -5.81 -0.26 -18.74
N LEU A 174 -6.70 0.04 -17.81
CA LEU A 174 -8.10 0.39 -18.07
C LEU A 174 -8.44 1.65 -17.29
N HIS A 175 -8.85 2.71 -17.99
CA HIS A 175 -9.24 3.95 -17.37
C HIS A 175 -10.73 3.92 -17.05
N LEU A 176 -11.07 4.13 -15.79
CA LEU A 176 -12.44 4.31 -15.34
C LEU A 176 -12.62 5.76 -14.88
N TRP A 177 -13.74 6.33 -15.25
CA TRP A 177 -14.14 7.66 -14.84
C TRP A 177 -15.44 7.60 -14.05
N SER A 178 -15.51 8.41 -12.99
CA SER A 178 -16.74 8.64 -12.23
C SER A 178 -16.85 10.13 -11.89
N ARG A 179 -18.08 10.60 -11.74
CA ARG A 179 -18.33 11.98 -11.33
C ARG A 179 -18.01 12.21 -9.85
N THR A 180 -18.19 11.19 -9.03
CA THR A 180 -17.77 11.15 -7.63
C THR A 180 -16.37 10.54 -7.51
N PRO A 181 -15.52 11.00 -6.58
CA PRO A 181 -14.26 10.34 -6.28
C PRO A 181 -14.46 8.87 -5.95
N PHE A 182 -13.47 8.04 -6.27
CA PHE A 182 -13.44 6.65 -5.82
C PHE A 182 -13.15 6.60 -4.31
N ASP A 183 -13.95 5.81 -3.59
CA ASP A 183 -13.67 5.48 -2.20
C ASP A 183 -12.59 4.38 -2.18
N VAL A 184 -11.35 4.80 -2.01
CA VAL A 184 -10.18 3.91 -2.07
C VAL A 184 -10.19 2.91 -0.92
N ASP A 185 -10.58 3.34 0.28
CA ASP A 185 -10.60 2.47 1.45
C ASP A 185 -11.61 1.33 1.26
N ARG A 186 -12.78 1.67 0.74
CA ARG A 186 -13.81 0.68 0.42
C ARG A 186 -13.39 -0.26 -0.70
N LEU A 187 -12.72 0.27 -1.73
CA LEU A 187 -12.19 -0.54 -2.81
C LEU A 187 -11.18 -1.58 -2.31
N LEU A 188 -10.29 -1.18 -1.42
CA LEU A 188 -9.31 -2.09 -0.81
C LEU A 188 -9.99 -3.18 0.02
N LEU A 189 -11.00 -2.82 0.82
CA LEU A 189 -11.80 -3.79 1.58
C LEU A 189 -12.52 -4.79 0.66
N ASP A 190 -13.15 -4.31 -0.40
CA ASP A 190 -13.85 -5.14 -1.38
C ASP A 190 -12.87 -6.10 -2.09
N LEU A 191 -11.66 -5.63 -2.45
CA LEU A 191 -10.62 -6.44 -3.09
C LEU A 191 -10.07 -7.51 -2.13
N ALA A 192 -9.70 -7.14 -0.92
CA ALA A 192 -9.18 -8.08 0.07
C ALA A 192 -10.22 -9.15 0.44
N GLY A 193 -11.50 -8.76 0.59
CA GLY A 193 -12.58 -9.70 0.87
C GLY A 193 -12.87 -10.65 -0.30
N ARG A 194 -12.74 -10.18 -1.53
CA ARG A 194 -12.98 -10.98 -2.75
C ARG A 194 -11.79 -11.88 -3.12
N PHE A 195 -10.58 -11.44 -2.84
CA PHE A 195 -9.33 -12.12 -3.21
C PHE A 195 -8.38 -12.20 -2.00
N PRO A 196 -8.75 -12.90 -0.91
CA PRO A 196 -7.98 -12.89 0.33
C PRO A 196 -6.55 -13.40 0.16
N ALA A 197 -6.31 -14.37 -0.72
CA ALA A 197 -4.98 -14.92 -1.00
C ALA A 197 -4.10 -13.99 -1.88
N CYS A 198 -4.64 -12.87 -2.37
CA CYS A 198 -3.87 -11.88 -3.10
C CYS A 198 -3.32 -10.81 -2.16
N HIS A 199 -2.17 -10.25 -2.52
CA HIS A 199 -1.68 -9.07 -1.84
C HIS A 199 -2.51 -7.85 -2.22
N THR A 200 -3.17 -7.23 -1.24
CA THR A 200 -3.84 -5.94 -1.38
C THR A 200 -2.94 -4.87 -0.77
N PHE A 201 -2.59 -3.85 -1.55
CA PHE A 201 -1.66 -2.83 -1.07
C PHE A 201 -2.08 -1.42 -1.49
N ARG A 202 -1.65 -0.44 -0.69
CA ARG A 202 -1.78 1.00 -0.92
C ARG A 202 -0.50 1.69 -0.49
N VAL A 203 0.03 2.54 -1.35
CA VAL A 203 1.16 3.43 -1.05
C VAL A 203 0.76 4.81 -1.56
N ASP A 204 0.42 5.71 -0.63
CA ASP A 204 0.18 7.12 -0.95
C ASP A 204 1.53 7.82 -1.13
N GLY A 205 1.65 8.63 -2.18
CA GLY A 205 2.90 9.28 -2.53
C GLY A 205 2.74 10.62 -3.20
#